data_1746bd4c548ecff0f437aa64f46541bd
#
_entry.id   1746bd4c548ecff0f437aa64f46541bd
#
_cell.length_a   1.000
_cell.length_b   1.000
_cell.length_c   1.000
_cell.angle_alpha   90.00
_cell.angle_beta   90.00
_cell.angle_gamma   90.00
#
_symmetry.space_group_name_H-M   'P 1'
#
loop_
_entity.id
_entity.type
_entity.pdbx_description
1 polymer ?
#
loop_
_entity_poly.entity_id
_entity_poly.type
_entity_poly.pdbx_seq_one_letter_code
_entity_poly.pdbx_strand_id
1 'polypeptide(L)'
;MTIFVIDAPVAIDLATSGAAIPAEHSLAAPTLLRSQVLALVYGAVRRGEINERTGRKVLDDIRRLRIRLLGDRSLQDHAWRIAATLNWPDTYQAEYIALTQLQADALATADPQPAAAARTFVPAVPPADILRP
;
A
#
# COMPACT_ATOMS: atom_id res chain seq x y z
N MET A 1 -15.57 -5.36 -10.55
CA MET A 1 -14.82 -4.52 -9.60
C MET A 1 -13.50 -5.15 -9.26
N THR A 2 -12.43 -4.39 -9.31
CA THR A 2 -11.11 -4.87 -8.91
C THR A 2 -10.68 -4.17 -7.63
N ILE A 3 -10.25 -4.95 -6.64
CA ILE A 3 -9.75 -4.44 -5.37
C ILE A 3 -8.23 -4.57 -5.38
N PHE A 4 -7.54 -3.44 -5.29
CA PHE A 4 -6.08 -3.40 -5.20
C PHE A 4 -5.66 -3.09 -3.78
N VAL A 5 -4.75 -3.89 -3.25
CA VAL A 5 -3.99 -3.50 -2.05
C VAL A 5 -2.84 -2.63 -2.52
N ILE A 6 -2.65 -1.48 -1.88
CA ILE A 6 -1.57 -0.55 -2.22
C ILE A 6 -0.65 -0.35 -1.03
N ASP A 7 0.63 -0.14 -1.30
CA ASP A 7 1.61 0.19 -0.27
C ASP A 7 1.76 1.71 -0.11
N ALA A 8 2.59 2.13 0.84
CA ALA A 8 2.74 3.55 1.16
C ALA A 8 3.29 4.38 0.01
N PRO A 9 4.35 3.95 -0.71
CA PRO A 9 4.82 4.71 -1.87
C PRO A 9 3.75 4.87 -2.95
N VAL A 10 2.96 3.85 -3.23
CA VAL A 10 1.87 3.92 -4.22
C VAL A 10 0.81 4.92 -3.77
N ALA A 11 0.42 4.90 -2.49
CA ALA A 11 -0.55 5.86 -1.96
C ALA A 11 -0.06 7.30 -2.14
N ILE A 12 1.21 7.55 -1.84
CA ILE A 12 1.82 8.88 -2.00
C ILE A 12 1.82 9.31 -3.48
N ASP A 13 2.20 8.41 -4.38
CA ASP A 13 2.22 8.70 -5.81
C ASP A 13 0.83 9.01 -6.37
N LEU A 14 -0.17 8.23 -5.99
CA LEU A 14 -1.55 8.46 -6.41
C LEU A 14 -2.06 9.83 -5.92
N ALA A 15 -1.78 10.16 -4.67
CA ALA A 15 -2.18 11.44 -4.10
C ALA A 15 -1.46 12.61 -4.79
N THR A 16 -0.17 12.47 -5.04
CA THR A 16 0.66 13.53 -5.63
C THR A 16 0.34 13.77 -7.10
N SER A 17 0.09 12.70 -7.86
CA SER A 17 -0.22 12.81 -9.29
C SER A 17 -1.61 13.35 -9.55
N GLY A 18 -2.54 13.20 -8.61
CA GLY A 18 -3.93 13.61 -8.80
C GLY A 18 -4.66 12.80 -9.87
N ALA A 19 -4.14 11.64 -10.25
CA ALA A 19 -4.74 10.81 -11.28
C ALA A 19 -6.10 10.29 -10.84
N ALA A 20 -7.05 10.27 -11.78
CA ALA A 20 -8.39 9.75 -11.51
C ALA A 20 -8.37 8.22 -11.51
N ILE A 21 -8.89 7.63 -10.43
CA ILE A 21 -9.01 6.18 -10.31
C ILE A 21 -10.36 5.76 -10.89
N PRO A 22 -10.39 4.79 -11.82
CA PRO A 22 -11.66 4.31 -12.36
C PRO A 22 -12.63 3.86 -11.28
N ALA A 23 -13.91 4.17 -11.45
CA ALA A 23 -14.94 3.89 -10.44
C ALA A 23 -15.11 2.41 -10.13
N GLU A 24 -14.77 1.53 -11.08
CA GLU A 24 -14.83 0.08 -10.90
C GLU A 24 -13.69 -0.48 -10.06
N HIS A 25 -12.69 0.34 -9.69
CA HIS A 25 -11.58 -0.08 -8.85
C HIS A 25 -11.73 0.48 -7.45
N SER A 26 -11.32 -0.29 -6.46
CA SER A 26 -11.23 0.18 -5.07
C SER A 26 -9.87 -0.14 -4.49
N LEU A 27 -9.51 0.63 -3.45
CA LEU A 27 -8.20 0.55 -2.81
C LEU A 27 -8.35 0.04 -1.39
N ALA A 28 -7.43 -0.82 -0.98
CA ALA A 28 -7.35 -1.32 0.39
C ALA A 28 -5.91 -1.35 0.85
N ALA A 29 -5.70 -1.33 2.14
CA ALA A 29 -4.38 -1.45 2.74
C ALA A 29 -4.50 -1.92 4.19
N PRO A 30 -3.43 -2.52 4.75
CA PRO A 30 -3.39 -2.75 6.19
C PRO A 30 -3.42 -1.42 6.96
N THR A 31 -3.92 -1.44 8.19
CA THR A 31 -3.92 -0.23 9.04
C THR A 31 -2.52 0.35 9.24
N LEU A 32 -1.49 -0.48 9.14
CA LEU A 32 -0.08 -0.08 9.15
C LEU A 32 0.21 1.03 8.13
N LEU A 33 -0.50 1.09 7.01
CA LEU A 33 -0.28 2.12 5.98
C LEU A 33 -0.29 3.53 6.56
N ARG A 34 -1.19 3.80 7.51
CA ARG A 34 -1.30 5.14 8.12
C ARG A 34 0.02 5.63 8.70
N SER A 35 0.65 4.78 9.50
CA SER A 35 1.94 5.13 10.12
C SER A 35 3.06 5.19 9.09
N GLN A 36 3.02 4.33 8.08
CA GLN A 36 4.05 4.31 7.05
C GLN A 36 4.01 5.56 6.17
N VAL A 37 2.84 5.99 5.72
CA VAL A 37 2.74 7.22 4.91
C VAL A 37 3.14 8.44 5.74
N LEU A 38 2.72 8.49 7.01
CA LEU A 38 3.10 9.58 7.89
C LEU A 38 4.63 9.67 8.03
N ALA A 39 5.27 8.54 8.29
CA ALA A 39 6.73 8.49 8.47
C ALA A 39 7.48 8.88 7.19
N LEU A 40 7.03 8.40 6.03
CA LEU A 40 7.68 8.73 4.76
C LEU A 40 7.54 10.20 4.40
N VAL A 41 6.37 10.78 4.56
CA VAL A 41 6.12 12.20 4.26
C VAL A 41 6.89 13.09 5.24
N TYR A 42 6.83 12.79 6.53
CA TYR A 42 7.58 13.52 7.54
C TYR A 42 9.08 13.46 7.25
N GLY A 43 9.60 12.28 6.92
CA GLY A 43 11.00 12.10 6.58
C GLY A 43 11.44 12.93 5.38
N ALA A 44 10.60 13.03 4.34
CA ALA A 44 10.88 13.85 3.16
C ALA A 44 10.98 15.33 3.53
N VAL A 45 10.09 15.82 4.41
CA VAL A 45 10.16 17.19 4.91
C VAL A 45 11.46 17.43 5.68
N ARG A 46 11.81 16.49 6.56
CA ARG A 46 13.05 16.61 7.37
C ARG A 46 14.32 16.60 6.54
N ARG A 47 14.32 15.90 5.41
CA ARG A 47 15.45 15.87 4.49
C ARG A 47 15.47 17.09 3.53
N GLY A 48 14.48 17.96 3.60
CA GLY A 48 14.40 19.12 2.73
C GLY A 48 13.92 18.81 1.31
N GLU A 49 13.39 17.62 1.05
CA GLU A 49 12.90 17.22 -0.28
C GLU A 49 11.60 17.92 -0.63
N ILE A 50 10.76 18.17 0.37
CA ILE A 50 9.52 18.96 0.24
C ILE A 50 9.39 19.84 1.48
N ASN A 51 8.60 20.91 1.39
CA ASN A 51 8.33 21.73 2.56
C ASN A 51 7.15 21.17 3.37
N GLU A 52 6.99 21.66 4.61
CA GLU A 52 5.94 21.16 5.51
C GLU A 52 4.54 21.34 4.92
N ARG A 53 4.28 22.45 4.26
CA ARG A 53 2.97 22.71 3.66
C ARG A 53 2.61 21.67 2.61
N THR A 54 3.58 21.34 1.73
CA THR A 54 3.41 20.29 0.72
C THR A 54 3.21 18.94 1.38
N GLY A 55 3.99 18.62 2.41
CA GLY A 55 3.86 17.36 3.12
C GLY A 55 2.47 17.16 3.73
N ARG A 56 1.95 18.20 4.41
CA ARG A 56 0.61 18.14 5.00
C ARG A 56 -0.47 18.01 3.93
N LYS A 57 -0.29 18.67 2.78
CA LYS A 57 -1.22 18.54 1.66
C LYS A 57 -1.25 17.11 1.12
N VAL A 58 -0.08 16.47 0.98
CA VAL A 58 -0.01 15.07 0.54
C VAL A 58 -0.80 14.17 1.48
N LEU A 59 -0.65 14.35 2.80
CA LEU A 59 -1.39 13.55 3.78
C LEU A 59 -2.91 13.75 3.65
N ASP A 60 -3.35 14.98 3.43
CA ASP A 60 -4.77 15.26 3.21
C ASP A 60 -5.29 14.63 1.91
N ASP A 61 -4.50 14.69 0.85
CA ASP A 61 -4.87 14.10 -0.44
C ASP A 61 -4.95 12.57 -0.35
N ILE A 62 -4.07 11.94 0.44
CA ILE A 62 -4.15 10.49 0.69
C ILE A 62 -5.47 10.13 1.36
N ARG A 63 -5.94 10.92 2.33
CA ARG A 63 -7.24 10.68 2.98
C ARG A 63 -8.40 10.71 1.99
N ARG A 64 -8.28 11.51 0.93
CA ARG A 64 -9.31 11.60 -0.12
C ARG A 64 -9.33 10.43 -1.08
N LEU A 65 -8.29 9.61 -1.11
CA LEU A 65 -8.23 8.41 -1.94
C LEU A 65 -9.22 7.34 -1.50
N ARG A 66 -9.81 7.47 -0.32
CA ARG A 66 -10.77 6.49 0.24
C ARG A 66 -10.19 5.08 0.30
N ILE A 67 -8.98 4.97 0.79
CA ILE A 67 -8.35 3.67 1.00
C ILE A 67 -9.04 2.98 2.17
N ARG A 68 -9.56 1.79 1.94
CA ARG A 68 -10.16 0.99 2.99
C ARG A 68 -9.05 0.34 3.81
N LEU A 69 -8.95 0.71 5.09
CA LEU A 69 -7.92 0.17 5.98
C LEU A 69 -8.49 -1.01 6.76
N LEU A 70 -7.79 -2.12 6.70
CA LEU A 70 -8.23 -3.37 7.31
C LEU A 70 -7.10 -3.95 8.15
N GLY A 71 -7.48 -4.52 9.30
CA GLY A 71 -6.53 -5.17 10.16
C GLY A 71 -7.27 -5.85 11.31
N ASP A 72 -7.10 -7.16 11.43
CA ASP A 72 -7.70 -7.95 12.48
C ASP A 72 -6.77 -9.10 12.84
N ARG A 73 -7.22 -9.96 13.73
CA ARG A 73 -6.44 -11.11 14.18
C ARG A 73 -6.13 -12.08 13.04
N SER A 74 -7.07 -12.28 12.13
CA SER A 74 -6.88 -13.16 10.98
C SER A 74 -5.78 -12.65 10.07
N LEU A 75 -5.75 -11.34 9.81
CA LEU A 75 -4.69 -10.72 9.03
C LEU A 75 -3.33 -10.90 9.70
N GLN A 76 -3.25 -10.66 11.01
CA GLN A 76 -2.00 -10.82 11.74
C GLN A 76 -1.47 -12.24 11.68
N ASP A 77 -2.35 -13.22 11.82
CA ASP A 77 -2.00 -14.64 11.76
C ASP A 77 -1.47 -15.04 10.38
N HIS A 78 -2.15 -14.58 9.33
CA HIS A 78 -1.69 -14.80 7.96
C HIS A 78 -0.33 -14.15 7.69
N ALA A 79 -0.14 -12.91 8.14
CA ALA A 79 1.11 -12.19 7.99
C ALA A 79 2.26 -12.92 8.68
N TRP A 80 2.02 -13.45 9.87
CA TRP A 80 3.00 -14.24 10.59
C TRP A 80 3.47 -15.43 9.76
N ARG A 81 2.52 -16.18 9.21
CA ARG A 81 2.83 -17.39 8.42
C ARG A 81 3.61 -17.06 7.16
N ILE A 82 3.23 -16.00 6.46
CA ILE A 82 3.92 -15.57 5.24
C ILE A 82 5.35 -15.14 5.56
N ALA A 83 5.52 -14.31 6.58
CA ALA A 83 6.85 -13.86 7.01
C ALA A 83 7.74 -15.04 7.41
N ALA A 84 7.20 -16.00 8.15
CA ALA A 84 7.92 -17.18 8.55
C ALA A 84 8.34 -18.04 7.35
N THR A 85 7.45 -18.22 6.38
CA THR A 85 7.73 -18.98 5.16
C THR A 85 8.85 -18.34 4.35
N LEU A 86 8.89 -17.00 4.28
CA LEU A 86 9.90 -16.25 3.56
C LEU A 86 11.15 -15.96 4.39
N ASN A 87 11.15 -16.39 5.65
CA ASN A 87 12.23 -16.12 6.60
C ASN A 87 12.55 -14.63 6.73
N TRP A 88 11.50 -13.82 6.77
CA TRP A 88 11.63 -12.37 6.93
C TRP A 88 11.82 -11.99 8.41
N PRO A 89 12.59 -10.91 8.68
CA PRO A 89 12.87 -10.49 10.07
C PRO A 89 11.69 -9.81 10.76
N ASP A 90 10.68 -9.37 9.98
CA ASP A 90 9.47 -8.73 10.50
C ASP A 90 8.27 -9.04 9.60
N THR A 91 7.11 -8.52 9.97
CA THR A 91 5.84 -8.85 9.33
C THR A 91 5.24 -7.72 8.50
N TYR A 92 5.92 -6.58 8.36
CA TYR A 92 5.31 -5.40 7.73
C TYR A 92 4.91 -5.65 6.27
N GLN A 93 5.83 -6.15 5.44
CA GLN A 93 5.52 -6.50 4.06
C GLN A 93 4.50 -7.63 3.97
N ALA A 94 4.58 -8.58 4.89
CA ALA A 94 3.69 -9.72 4.92
C ALA A 94 2.23 -9.32 5.17
N GLU A 95 1.97 -8.22 5.88
CA GLU A 95 0.61 -7.73 6.07
C GLU A 95 -0.06 -7.35 4.75
N TYR A 96 0.70 -6.73 3.82
CA TYR A 96 0.17 -6.37 2.50
C TYR A 96 -0.18 -7.61 1.68
N ILE A 97 0.69 -8.62 1.69
CA ILE A 97 0.43 -9.88 0.98
C ILE A 97 -0.77 -10.60 1.60
N ALA A 98 -0.82 -10.67 2.93
CA ALA A 98 -1.91 -11.33 3.65
C ALA A 98 -3.25 -10.69 3.34
N LEU A 99 -3.32 -9.36 3.35
CA LEU A 99 -4.55 -8.64 3.04
C LEU A 99 -5.00 -8.91 1.61
N THR A 100 -4.04 -8.97 0.68
CA THR A 100 -4.36 -9.28 -0.71
C THR A 100 -4.98 -10.68 -0.84
N GLN A 101 -4.41 -11.68 -0.16
CA GLN A 101 -4.98 -13.04 -0.16
C GLN A 101 -6.39 -13.06 0.41
N LEU A 102 -6.64 -12.32 1.48
CA LEU A 102 -7.90 -12.41 2.21
C LEU A 102 -9.02 -11.58 1.58
N GLN A 103 -8.71 -10.43 0.98
CA GLN A 103 -9.71 -9.41 0.69
C GLN A 103 -9.60 -8.77 -0.69
N ALA A 104 -8.57 -9.07 -1.48
CA ALA A 104 -8.31 -8.29 -2.70
C ALA A 104 -7.93 -9.16 -3.89
N ASP A 105 -7.85 -8.52 -5.05
CA ASP A 105 -7.52 -9.19 -6.31
C ASP A 105 -6.03 -9.13 -6.65
N ALA A 106 -5.36 -8.06 -6.28
CA ALA A 106 -3.94 -7.88 -6.59
C ALA A 106 -3.28 -6.90 -5.63
N LEU A 107 -1.98 -7.06 -5.45
CA LEU A 107 -1.12 -6.09 -4.76
C LEU A 107 -0.47 -5.19 -5.81
N ALA A 108 -0.68 -3.88 -5.71
CA ALA A 108 -0.04 -2.91 -6.57
C ALA A 108 1.16 -2.30 -5.86
N THR A 109 2.35 -2.52 -6.40
CA THR A 109 3.60 -2.02 -5.83
C THR A 109 4.58 -1.71 -6.96
N ALA A 110 5.37 -0.65 -6.77
CA ALA A 110 6.42 -0.27 -7.70
C ALA A 110 7.78 -0.94 -7.40
N ASP A 111 7.93 -1.48 -6.18
CA ASP A 111 9.19 -2.08 -5.75
C ASP A 111 9.32 -3.51 -6.28
N PRO A 112 10.36 -3.82 -7.08
CA PRO A 112 10.52 -5.16 -7.66
C PRO A 112 10.80 -6.25 -6.62
N GLN A 113 11.39 -5.95 -5.48
CA GLN A 113 11.68 -6.96 -4.47
C GLN A 113 10.42 -7.46 -3.77
N PRO A 114 9.59 -6.60 -3.16
CA PRO A 114 8.31 -7.04 -2.61
C PRO A 114 7.39 -7.66 -3.66
N ALA A 115 7.39 -7.15 -4.90
CA ALA A 115 6.57 -7.72 -5.96
C ALA A 115 6.97 -9.16 -6.27
N ALA A 116 8.27 -9.45 -6.37
CA ALA A 116 8.76 -10.79 -6.65
C ALA A 116 8.39 -11.78 -5.53
N ALA A 117 8.57 -11.37 -4.27
CA ALA A 117 8.20 -12.19 -3.12
C ALA A 117 6.69 -12.42 -3.07
N ALA A 118 5.90 -11.37 -3.34
CA ALA A 118 4.44 -11.43 -3.29
C ALA A 118 3.87 -12.39 -4.34
N ARG A 119 4.47 -12.46 -5.53
CA ARG A 119 3.97 -13.30 -6.63
C ARG A 119 3.92 -14.78 -6.30
N THR A 120 4.64 -15.23 -5.29
CA THR A 120 4.53 -16.59 -4.79
C THR A 120 3.16 -16.85 -4.15
N PHE A 121 2.49 -15.81 -3.67
CA PHE A 121 1.23 -15.91 -2.91
C PHE A 121 0.04 -15.25 -3.63
N VAL A 122 0.26 -14.13 -4.32
CA VAL A 122 -0.81 -13.30 -4.89
C VAL A 122 -0.36 -12.67 -6.20
N PRO A 123 -1.29 -12.22 -7.07
CA PRO A 123 -0.94 -11.37 -8.19
C PRO A 123 -0.33 -10.04 -7.68
N ALA A 124 0.82 -9.68 -8.24
CA ALA A 124 1.46 -8.39 -7.97
C ALA A 124 1.59 -7.63 -9.29
N VAL A 125 1.11 -6.41 -9.31
CA VAL A 125 0.98 -5.60 -10.53
C VAL A 125 1.64 -4.24 -10.35
N PRO A 126 2.04 -3.57 -11.44
CA PRO A 126 2.55 -2.21 -11.34
C PRO A 126 1.42 -1.22 -10.99
N PRO A 127 1.76 -0.09 -10.36
CA PRO A 127 0.75 0.92 -9.97
C PRO A 127 -0.09 1.43 -11.14
N ALA A 128 0.45 1.44 -12.35
CA ALA A 128 -0.28 1.87 -13.55
C ALA A 128 -1.56 1.08 -13.79
N ASP A 129 -1.62 -0.17 -13.34
CA ASP A 129 -2.81 -1.01 -13.50
C ASP A 129 -4.03 -0.46 -12.75
N ILE A 130 -3.81 0.29 -11.67
CA ILE A 130 -4.89 0.93 -10.90
C ILE A 130 -5.65 1.96 -11.77
N LEU A 131 -4.94 2.59 -12.69
CA LEU A 131 -5.47 3.69 -13.50
C LEU A 131 -6.15 3.20 -14.79
N ARG A 132 -6.09 1.92 -15.08
CA ARG A 132 -6.73 1.32 -16.25
C ARG A 132 -8.12 0.81 -15.92
N PRO A 133 -9.12 1.16 -16.72
CA PRO A 133 -10.49 0.65 -16.52
C PRO A 133 -10.65 -0.87 -16.71
#